data_c233fad6f27a31e9d813ef263bc1d04c
#
_entry.id   c233fad6f27a31e9d813ef263bc1d04c
#
_cell.length_a   1.000
_cell.length_b   1.000
_cell.length_c   1.000
_cell.angle_alpha   90.00
_cell.angle_beta   90.00
_cell.angle_gamma   90.00
#
_symmetry.space_group_name_H-M   'P 1'
#
loop_
_entity.id
_entity.type
_entity.pdbx_description
1 polymer ?
#
loop_
_entity_poly.entity_id
_entity_poly.type
_entity_poly.pdbx_seq_one_letter_code
_entity_poly.pdbx_strand_id
1 'polypeptide(L)'
;MLLRKVPGFVPASPWGLRLPQKFLFLLFLSGLVTLCFGALFLLPHSSRLKRLFLAPRTQQPGLEMVEEIAGLPRAREQEPPPNPAPAAPAPGKHDPSSRGRRKEWLRRTRPTGHREEEIVPFSFDFNAFRSRLRHPVLGTRAGESEEPQSRVRAQREKIKEMMQFAWQSYKRYAMGKNELRPLTKDGYEGNMFGGLSGATVIDSLDTLYLMELKEEFQEAKAWVEESFHLNVSGEASLFEVNIRYIGGLLSAFYLTGEEVFRIKAIKLGEKLLPAFNTPTGIPKGVVSFKRSWGWATAGSSSILAEFGSLHLEFLHLTELSGNQVFAEKVRNIRKVLRKIDKPFGLYPNFLSPVSGNWVQHHVSVGGLGDSFYEYLIKSWLMSAKTDMEAKNMYYEALEAIETYLLNVSPEGLTYIAEWRGGILDHKMGHLACFSGGMIALGAEDAKEEKRAHYRELAAQITKTCHESYARSDTKLGPEAFWFNSGKEAVATHLSESYYILRPEVVESYMYLWRQTHDPIYREWGWEVVMALEKHCRTEAGFSGIQDVYNSTPNHDNKQQSFFLAETLKALIGCVLLPRPARGTGISIFCSLKTTCSPWKTGCSTPRPTRSQ
;
A
#
# COMPACT_ATOMS: atom_id res chain seq x y z
N MET A 1 -37.29 -43.40 50.45
CA MET A 1 -38.76 -43.59 50.37
C MET A 1 -39.20 -43.36 48.94
N LEU A 2 -39.66 -44.43 48.35
CA LEU A 2 -40.11 -44.58 46.96
C LEU A 2 -41.16 -43.58 46.52
N LEU A 3 -41.18 -43.20 45.23
CA LEU A 3 -42.34 -43.40 44.37
C LEU A 3 -42.00 -43.18 42.86
N ARG A 4 -42.23 -44.25 42.10
CA ARG A 4 -42.27 -44.35 40.66
C ARG A 4 -43.35 -43.43 40.04
N LYS A 5 -43.13 -42.91 38.85
CA LYS A 5 -44.18 -42.48 37.93
C LYS A 5 -44.14 -43.24 36.59
N VAL A 6 -45.30 -43.71 36.24
CA VAL A 6 -45.71 -44.46 35.04
C VAL A 6 -46.11 -43.46 33.92
N PRO A 7 -45.99 -43.80 32.63
CA PRO A 7 -46.18 -42.86 31.52
C PRO A 7 -47.64 -42.67 31.11
N GLY A 8 -47.98 -41.41 30.77
CA GLY A 8 -49.30 -41.02 30.27
C GLY A 8 -49.28 -40.40 28.90
N PHE A 9 -50.08 -40.94 28.06
CA PHE A 9 -50.65 -40.56 26.76
C PHE A 9 -50.41 -39.15 26.24
N VAL A 10 -50.01 -39.07 24.95
CA VAL A 10 -49.96 -37.88 24.11
C VAL A 10 -51.25 -37.88 23.24
N PRO A 11 -52.01 -36.77 23.17
CA PRO A 11 -52.97 -36.58 22.08
C PRO A 11 -52.27 -35.95 20.88
N ALA A 12 -52.50 -36.54 19.71
CA ALA A 12 -52.13 -35.99 18.41
C ALA A 12 -52.90 -34.71 18.10
N SER A 13 -52.25 -33.65 17.68
CA SER A 13 -52.84 -32.46 17.11
C SER A 13 -52.25 -32.13 15.74
N PRO A 14 -52.96 -31.42 14.88
CA PRO A 14 -52.90 -31.55 13.44
C PRO A 14 -51.77 -30.75 12.80
N TRP A 15 -51.43 -31.10 11.61
CA TRP A 15 -50.43 -30.58 10.69
C TRP A 15 -50.32 -29.05 10.65
N GLY A 16 -49.30 -28.50 11.27
CA GLY A 16 -48.81 -27.13 11.08
C GLY A 16 -47.50 -27.14 10.31
N LEU A 17 -47.51 -26.81 9.05
CA LEU A 17 -46.31 -26.52 8.27
C LEU A 17 -45.54 -25.38 8.91
N ARG A 18 -44.46 -25.67 9.62
CA ARG A 18 -43.50 -24.65 10.05
C ARG A 18 -42.61 -24.27 8.86
N LEU A 19 -43.01 -23.23 8.15
CA LEU A 19 -42.13 -22.58 7.16
C LEU A 19 -40.87 -22.03 7.85
N PRO A 20 -39.65 -22.27 7.31
CA PRO A 20 -38.44 -21.71 7.84
C PRO A 20 -38.50 -20.17 7.91
N GLN A 21 -38.04 -19.58 8.99
CA GLN A 21 -38.03 -18.11 9.17
C GLN A 21 -37.46 -17.34 7.98
N LYS A 22 -36.48 -17.92 7.26
CA LYS A 22 -35.92 -17.36 6.03
C LYS A 22 -36.93 -17.29 4.87
N PHE A 23 -37.87 -18.21 4.80
CA PHE A 23 -38.90 -18.23 3.75
C PHE A 23 -39.99 -17.19 4.03
N LEU A 24 -40.35 -17.00 5.29
CA LEU A 24 -41.26 -15.92 5.72
C LEU A 24 -40.65 -14.54 5.46
N PHE A 25 -39.35 -14.38 5.71
CA PHE A 25 -38.63 -13.13 5.41
C PHE A 25 -38.57 -12.83 3.91
N LEU A 26 -38.34 -13.85 3.05
CA LEU A 26 -38.34 -13.71 1.60
C LEU A 26 -39.73 -13.38 1.07
N LEU A 27 -40.80 -13.97 1.61
CA LEU A 27 -42.19 -13.64 1.26
C LEU A 27 -42.54 -12.20 1.67
N PHE A 28 -42.10 -11.77 2.85
CA PHE A 28 -42.30 -10.38 3.33
C PHE A 28 -41.55 -9.39 2.43
N LEU A 29 -40.28 -9.70 2.08
CA LEU A 29 -39.47 -8.87 1.18
C LEU A 29 -40.05 -8.79 -0.23
N SER A 30 -40.55 -9.92 -0.78
CA SER A 30 -41.25 -9.98 -2.05
C SER A 30 -42.54 -9.16 -2.05
N GLY A 31 -43.32 -9.23 -0.96
CA GLY A 31 -44.53 -8.43 -0.77
C GLY A 31 -44.20 -6.92 -0.71
N LEU A 32 -43.15 -6.55 -0.02
CA LEU A 32 -42.69 -5.14 0.09
C LEU A 32 -42.24 -4.60 -1.27
N VAL A 33 -41.50 -5.38 -2.03
CA VAL A 33 -41.05 -5.02 -3.39
C VAL A 33 -42.24 -4.84 -4.32
N THR A 34 -43.24 -5.75 -4.26
CA THR A 34 -44.47 -5.65 -5.06
C THR A 34 -45.31 -4.42 -4.67
N LEU A 35 -45.39 -4.10 -3.39
CA LEU A 35 -46.06 -2.88 -2.88
C LEU A 35 -45.35 -1.61 -3.34
N CYS A 36 -44.01 -1.58 -3.30
CA CYS A 36 -43.22 -0.44 -3.79
C CYS A 36 -43.40 -0.25 -5.31
N PHE A 37 -43.37 -1.33 -6.07
CA PHE A 37 -43.67 -1.26 -7.52
C PHE A 37 -45.11 -0.86 -7.78
N GLY A 38 -46.09 -1.38 -7.06
CA GLY A 38 -47.49 -0.98 -7.16
C GLY A 38 -47.74 0.48 -6.86
N ALA A 39 -47.09 1.01 -5.78
CA ALA A 39 -47.16 2.43 -5.42
C ALA A 39 -46.54 3.35 -6.49
N LEU A 40 -45.47 2.90 -7.16
CA LEU A 40 -44.82 3.62 -8.28
C LEU A 40 -45.73 3.79 -9.50
N PHE A 41 -46.67 2.84 -9.71
CA PHE A 41 -47.56 2.84 -10.87
C PHE A 41 -48.95 3.45 -10.61
N LEU A 42 -49.39 3.47 -9.35
CA LEU A 42 -50.75 3.90 -8.97
C LEU A 42 -50.85 5.32 -8.43
N LEU A 43 -49.76 5.98 -8.07
CA LEU A 43 -49.77 7.36 -7.57
C LEU A 43 -49.79 8.40 -8.68
N PRO A 44 -50.69 9.41 -8.66
CA PRO A 44 -50.88 10.37 -9.78
C PRO A 44 -49.67 11.30 -10.04
N HIS A 45 -48.70 11.41 -9.14
CA HIS A 45 -47.50 12.27 -9.27
C HIS A 45 -46.20 11.55 -9.54
N SER A 46 -46.21 10.29 -9.96
CA SER A 46 -45.00 9.47 -10.18
C SER A 46 -44.28 9.69 -11.51
N SER A 47 -44.65 10.67 -12.31
CA SER A 47 -44.09 10.92 -13.66
C SER A 47 -42.57 11.25 -13.65
N ARG A 48 -42.03 11.78 -12.58
CA ARG A 48 -40.57 12.05 -12.43
C ARG A 48 -39.77 10.78 -12.12
N LEU A 49 -40.30 9.86 -11.32
CA LEU A 49 -39.63 8.62 -10.95
C LEU A 49 -39.67 7.58 -12.09
N LYS A 50 -40.75 7.55 -12.89
CA LYS A 50 -40.87 6.68 -14.08
C LYS A 50 -39.76 6.97 -15.12
N ARG A 51 -39.34 8.21 -15.28
CA ARG A 51 -38.26 8.60 -16.22
C ARG A 51 -36.87 8.13 -15.80
N LEU A 52 -36.62 7.89 -14.50
CA LEU A 52 -35.35 7.39 -13.99
C LEU A 52 -35.13 5.90 -14.27
N PHE A 53 -36.21 5.11 -14.37
CA PHE A 53 -36.11 3.65 -14.48
C PHE A 53 -36.43 3.07 -15.86
N LEU A 54 -37.01 3.85 -16.78
CA LEU A 54 -37.51 3.37 -18.07
C LEU A 54 -36.92 4.06 -19.31
N ALA A 55 -35.78 4.75 -19.21
CA ALA A 55 -35.17 5.36 -20.39
C ALA A 55 -34.28 4.36 -21.15
N PRO A 56 -34.59 4.08 -22.42
CA PRO A 56 -33.66 3.33 -23.27
C PRO A 56 -32.52 4.23 -23.73
N ARG A 57 -31.34 3.67 -23.74
CA ARG A 57 -30.09 4.30 -24.25
C ARG A 57 -30.21 4.48 -25.76
N THR A 58 -30.36 5.73 -26.24
CA THR A 58 -29.94 6.08 -27.61
C THR A 58 -29.62 7.59 -27.71
N GLN A 59 -28.41 7.85 -28.14
CA GLN A 59 -27.87 8.95 -28.96
C GLN A 59 -28.27 10.41 -28.68
N GLN A 60 -27.24 11.25 -28.54
CA GLN A 60 -27.29 12.69 -28.75
C GLN A 60 -27.78 13.04 -30.17
N PRO A 61 -28.35 14.25 -30.44
CA PRO A 61 -27.58 15.51 -30.45
C PRO A 61 -28.39 16.80 -30.15
N GLY A 62 -27.67 17.93 -29.96
CA GLY A 62 -28.07 19.24 -30.43
C GLY A 62 -28.80 20.16 -29.45
N LEU A 63 -28.17 21.32 -29.25
CA LEU A 63 -28.67 22.57 -28.77
C LEU A 63 -30.10 22.90 -29.21
N GLU A 64 -30.86 23.51 -28.34
CA GLU A 64 -31.53 24.80 -28.57
C GLU A 64 -32.30 25.29 -27.33
N MET A 65 -32.23 26.50 -27.16
CA MET A 65 -32.70 27.59 -26.37
C MET A 65 -34.23 27.72 -26.21
N VAL A 66 -34.58 28.55 -25.24
CA VAL A 66 -35.64 29.57 -25.17
C VAL A 66 -36.86 29.33 -24.28
N GLU A 67 -36.99 30.26 -23.32
CA GLU A 67 -38.14 31.04 -22.82
C GLU A 67 -39.28 30.30 -22.07
N GLU A 68 -39.98 30.85 -21.15
CA GLU A 68 -40.18 32.14 -20.44
C GLU A 68 -41.29 31.91 -19.39
N ILE A 69 -41.41 32.62 -18.35
CA ILE A 69 -42.40 33.60 -17.86
C ILE A 69 -42.46 33.67 -16.32
N ALA A 70 -42.02 34.72 -15.80
CA ALA A 70 -42.56 35.83 -15.01
C ALA A 70 -43.42 35.57 -13.74
N GLY A 71 -43.10 36.35 -12.72
CA GLY A 71 -43.97 36.68 -11.58
C GLY A 71 -43.24 37.38 -10.43
N LEU A 72 -43.21 38.68 -10.42
CA LEU A 72 -42.69 39.73 -9.51
C LEU A 72 -43.51 39.82 -8.18
N PRO A 73 -43.21 40.73 -7.16
CA PRO A 73 -42.15 41.76 -7.04
C PRO A 73 -41.50 42.02 -5.63
N ARG A 74 -40.35 42.69 -5.66
CA ARG A 74 -39.81 43.83 -4.87
C ARG A 74 -39.51 43.79 -3.38
N ALA A 75 -38.23 44.10 -3.03
CA ALA A 75 -37.87 45.39 -2.39
C ALA A 75 -36.36 45.68 -2.55
N ARG A 76 -36.05 46.96 -2.78
CA ARG A 76 -34.74 47.57 -3.04
C ARG A 76 -33.94 47.75 -1.74
N GLU A 77 -32.61 47.57 -1.82
CA GLU A 77 -31.65 48.48 -1.17
C GLU A 77 -30.39 48.60 -2.04
N GLN A 78 -29.79 49.80 -2.05
CA GLN A 78 -28.81 50.29 -3.02
C GLN A 78 -27.39 49.94 -2.56
N GLU A 79 -26.56 49.40 -3.45
CA GLU A 79 -25.10 49.33 -3.31
C GLU A 79 -24.40 50.50 -4.03
N PRO A 80 -23.26 51.01 -3.49
CA PRO A 80 -22.41 51.97 -4.20
C PRO A 80 -21.49 51.26 -5.21
N PRO A 81 -20.95 51.97 -6.23
CA PRO A 81 -20.28 51.37 -7.37
C PRO A 81 -18.86 50.86 -7.03
N PRO A 82 -18.40 49.79 -7.69
CA PRO A 82 -17.06 49.24 -7.47
C PRO A 82 -15.98 49.99 -8.26
N ASN A 83 -14.81 50.12 -7.63
CA ASN A 83 -13.57 50.61 -8.24
C ASN A 83 -13.07 49.64 -9.34
N PRO A 84 -12.41 50.18 -10.39
CA PRO A 84 -11.97 49.35 -11.51
C PRO A 84 -10.81 48.41 -11.11
N ALA A 85 -10.94 47.14 -11.49
CA ALA A 85 -9.92 46.12 -11.35
C ALA A 85 -8.71 46.37 -12.27
N PRO A 86 -7.48 46.02 -11.87
CA PRO A 86 -6.33 46.12 -12.75
C PRO A 86 -6.42 45.06 -13.87
N ALA A 87 -5.99 45.47 -15.06
CA ALA A 87 -6.03 44.68 -16.28
C ALA A 87 -5.27 43.34 -16.13
N ALA A 88 -5.92 42.24 -16.54
CA ALA A 88 -5.31 40.94 -16.68
C ALA A 88 -4.17 40.96 -17.70
N PRO A 89 -3.05 40.28 -17.48
CA PRO A 89 -2.01 40.11 -18.48
C PRO A 89 -2.53 39.26 -19.64
N ALA A 90 -2.19 39.67 -20.85
CA ALA A 90 -2.56 38.99 -22.09
C ALA A 90 -2.11 37.51 -22.09
N PRO A 91 -2.89 36.60 -22.69
CA PRO A 91 -2.53 35.17 -22.75
C PRO A 91 -1.24 35.00 -23.54
N GLY A 92 -0.24 34.39 -22.87
CA GLY A 92 1.04 34.03 -23.48
C GLY A 92 0.81 33.14 -24.70
N LYS A 93 1.48 33.48 -25.79
CA LYS A 93 1.46 32.71 -27.05
C LYS A 93 1.84 31.26 -26.78
N HIS A 94 0.91 30.35 -26.98
CA HIS A 94 1.19 28.90 -26.99
C HIS A 94 2.22 28.59 -28.09
N ASP A 95 3.35 28.06 -27.72
CA ASP A 95 4.38 27.57 -28.61
C ASP A 95 3.84 26.36 -29.43
N PRO A 96 3.73 26.45 -30.76
CA PRO A 96 3.26 25.36 -31.60
C PRO A 96 4.19 24.14 -31.58
N SER A 97 5.41 24.26 -31.03
CA SER A 97 6.40 23.18 -30.97
C SER A 97 6.01 22.02 -30.04
N SER A 98 5.14 22.29 -29.04
CA SER A 98 4.68 21.24 -28.11
C SER A 98 3.70 20.24 -28.75
N ARG A 99 2.89 20.70 -29.74
CA ARG A 99 1.97 19.81 -30.49
C ARG A 99 2.69 18.91 -31.49
N GLY A 100 3.80 19.35 -32.04
CA GLY A 100 4.64 18.56 -32.95
C GLY A 100 5.35 17.42 -32.23
N ARG A 101 5.95 17.70 -31.08
CA ARG A 101 6.62 16.70 -30.22
C ARG A 101 5.68 15.62 -29.71
N ARG A 102 4.43 15.98 -29.38
CA ARG A 102 3.40 15.03 -28.92
C ARG A 102 2.97 14.04 -30.02
N LYS A 103 2.88 14.50 -31.29
CA LYS A 103 2.57 13.63 -32.44
C LYS A 103 3.75 12.74 -32.84
N GLU A 104 4.97 13.22 -32.68
CA GLU A 104 6.19 12.50 -33.01
C GLU A 104 6.50 11.42 -31.97
N TRP A 105 6.23 11.69 -30.69
CA TRP A 105 6.34 10.67 -29.62
C TRP A 105 5.34 9.52 -29.80
N LEU A 106 4.08 9.81 -30.14
CA LEU A 106 3.06 8.80 -30.45
C LEU A 106 3.40 7.96 -31.70
N ARG A 107 4.25 8.46 -32.61
CA ARG A 107 4.74 7.68 -33.76
C ARG A 107 5.96 6.81 -33.43
N ARG A 108 6.78 7.21 -32.48
CA ARG A 108 7.98 6.47 -32.07
C ARG A 108 7.70 5.28 -31.15
N THR A 109 6.54 5.21 -30.54
CA THR A 109 6.13 4.12 -29.63
C THR A 109 5.45 2.94 -30.34
N ARG A 110 5.48 2.83 -31.67
CA ARG A 110 5.12 1.59 -32.34
C ARG A 110 6.32 0.63 -32.29
N PRO A 111 6.22 -0.51 -31.59
CA PRO A 111 7.31 -1.48 -31.57
C PRO A 111 7.46 -2.10 -32.94
N THR A 112 8.53 -1.78 -33.61
CA THR A 112 8.98 -2.54 -34.77
C THR A 112 9.86 -3.67 -34.27
N GLY A 113 9.40 -4.91 -34.44
CA GLY A 113 10.20 -6.12 -34.30
C GLY A 113 10.39 -6.60 -32.88
N HIS A 114 9.66 -7.64 -32.51
CA HIS A 114 9.93 -8.46 -31.33
C HIS A 114 11.27 -9.18 -31.54
N ARG A 115 12.35 -8.64 -30.96
CA ARG A 115 13.44 -9.47 -30.49
C ARG A 115 12.93 -10.11 -29.21
N GLU A 116 12.85 -11.43 -29.15
CA GLU A 116 12.73 -12.15 -27.89
C GLU A 116 13.98 -11.78 -27.07
N GLU A 117 13.83 -10.89 -26.10
CA GLU A 117 14.89 -10.62 -25.15
C GLU A 117 15.12 -11.90 -24.36
N GLU A 118 16.31 -12.41 -24.41
CA GLU A 118 16.76 -13.55 -23.63
C GLU A 118 16.52 -13.26 -22.16
N ILE A 119 15.56 -13.98 -21.55
CA ILE A 119 15.18 -13.77 -20.15
C ILE A 119 16.33 -14.29 -19.30
N VAL A 120 17.13 -13.38 -18.76
CA VAL A 120 18.18 -13.73 -17.80
C VAL A 120 17.50 -14.39 -16.59
N PRO A 121 17.89 -15.62 -16.22
CA PRO A 121 17.33 -16.28 -15.04
C PRO A 121 17.60 -15.43 -13.80
N PHE A 122 16.59 -15.22 -12.95
CA PHE A 122 16.79 -14.62 -11.65
C PHE A 122 17.68 -15.56 -10.83
N SER A 123 18.79 -15.04 -10.32
CA SER A 123 19.67 -15.73 -9.39
C SER A 123 19.98 -14.80 -8.23
N PHE A 124 19.75 -15.28 -7.01
CA PHE A 124 20.04 -14.56 -5.80
C PHE A 124 21.14 -15.28 -5.02
N ASP A 125 22.33 -14.69 -4.99
CA ASP A 125 23.45 -15.24 -4.23
C ASP A 125 23.26 -14.99 -2.72
N PHE A 126 22.65 -15.97 -2.06
CA PHE A 126 22.40 -15.93 -0.62
C PHE A 126 23.69 -15.84 0.19
N ASN A 127 24.76 -16.51 -0.21
CA ASN A 127 26.02 -16.49 0.53
C ASN A 127 26.71 -15.13 0.40
N ALA A 128 26.71 -14.55 -0.80
CA ALA A 128 27.20 -13.18 -1.01
C ALA A 128 26.31 -12.15 -0.29
N PHE A 129 25.02 -12.34 -0.26
CA PHE A 129 24.09 -11.52 0.51
C PHE A 129 24.39 -11.63 2.02
N ARG A 130 24.41 -12.84 2.58
CA ARG A 130 24.69 -13.09 3.98
C ARG A 130 26.08 -12.63 4.43
N SER A 131 27.10 -12.79 3.58
CA SER A 131 28.45 -12.26 3.89
C SER A 131 28.49 -10.74 3.96
N ARG A 132 27.60 -10.05 3.22
CA ARG A 132 27.44 -8.59 3.25
C ARG A 132 26.57 -8.13 4.42
N LEU A 133 25.71 -9.00 4.96
CA LEU A 133 24.91 -8.81 6.17
C LEU A 133 25.76 -8.80 7.46
N ARG A 134 27.07 -8.74 7.37
CA ARG A 134 27.93 -8.72 8.54
C ARG A 134 27.37 -7.74 9.58
N HIS A 135 26.64 -8.32 10.51
CA HIS A 135 25.98 -7.75 11.66
C HIS A 135 25.47 -6.32 11.45
N PRO A 136 24.16 -6.08 11.55
CA PRO A 136 23.66 -4.74 11.75
C PRO A 136 24.28 -4.26 13.07
N VAL A 137 25.48 -3.68 12.99
CA VAL A 137 26.11 -3.17 14.18
C VAL A 137 25.33 -1.94 14.60
N LEU A 138 24.42 -2.14 15.50
CA LEU A 138 23.85 -1.08 16.32
C LEU A 138 24.91 -0.53 17.31
N GLY A 139 26.11 -1.07 17.28
CA GLY A 139 27.22 -0.74 18.15
C GLY A 139 27.96 0.55 17.76
N THR A 140 28.39 1.29 18.76
CA THR A 140 29.27 2.47 18.67
C THR A 140 30.67 2.10 18.20
N ARG A 141 31.23 2.84 17.23
CA ARG A 141 32.69 2.84 17.00
C ARG A 141 33.38 3.74 18.02
N ALA A 142 34.45 3.24 18.64
CA ALA A 142 35.33 4.06 19.40
C ALA A 142 36.01 5.13 18.50
N GLY A 143 35.85 6.43 18.81
CA GLY A 143 36.55 7.51 18.13
C GLY A 143 35.70 8.65 17.55
N GLU A 144 34.37 8.65 17.71
CA GLU A 144 33.53 9.79 17.29
C GLU A 144 33.13 10.65 18.52
N SER A 145 32.95 11.96 18.32
CA SER A 145 32.65 12.92 19.38
C SER A 145 31.41 12.52 20.21
N GLU A 146 31.48 12.61 21.54
CA GLU A 146 30.52 12.04 22.50
C GLU A 146 29.10 12.63 22.42
N GLU A 147 28.95 13.90 22.10
CA GLU A 147 27.67 14.60 22.22
C GLU A 147 26.62 14.24 21.18
N PRO A 148 26.90 14.16 19.86
CA PRO A 148 25.94 13.70 18.85
C PRO A 148 25.59 12.22 18.98
N GLN A 149 26.52 11.40 19.48
CA GLN A 149 26.36 9.97 19.65
C GLN A 149 25.46 9.62 20.84
N SER A 150 25.54 10.37 21.94
CA SER A 150 24.72 10.14 23.13
C SER A 150 23.23 10.35 22.81
N ARG A 151 22.89 11.42 22.08
CA ARG A 151 21.51 11.69 21.62
C ARG A 151 20.99 10.60 20.69
N VAL A 152 21.76 10.24 19.66
CA VAL A 152 21.39 9.19 18.69
C VAL A 152 21.22 7.84 19.38
N ARG A 153 22.09 7.53 20.34
CA ARG A 153 21.97 6.32 21.15
C ARG A 153 20.68 6.32 21.98
N ALA A 154 20.37 7.41 22.67
CA ALA A 154 19.13 7.53 23.44
C ALA A 154 17.88 7.40 22.56
N GLN A 155 17.88 8.04 21.38
CA GLN A 155 16.79 7.91 20.41
C GLN A 155 16.61 6.46 19.95
N ARG A 156 17.70 5.77 19.66
CA ARG A 156 17.69 4.37 19.27
C ARG A 156 17.14 3.45 20.37
N GLU A 157 17.63 3.61 21.61
CA GLU A 157 17.14 2.83 22.74
C GLU A 157 15.66 3.09 23.02
N LYS A 158 15.18 4.32 22.77
CA LYS A 158 13.75 4.64 22.89
C LYS A 158 12.90 3.88 21.86
N ILE A 159 13.32 3.81 20.60
CA ILE A 159 12.59 3.05 19.58
C ILE A 159 12.65 1.54 19.87
N LYS A 160 13.78 1.05 20.38
CA LYS A 160 13.87 -0.35 20.84
C LYS A 160 12.91 -0.63 21.99
N GLU A 161 12.81 0.26 22.96
CA GLU A 161 11.84 0.16 24.06
C GLU A 161 10.40 0.12 23.53
N MET A 162 10.07 0.97 22.56
CA MET A 162 8.74 0.94 21.92
C MET A 162 8.46 -0.41 21.25
N MET A 163 9.45 -0.98 20.57
CA MET A 163 9.32 -2.29 19.95
C MET A 163 9.14 -3.40 20.99
N GLN A 164 9.94 -3.38 22.06
CA GLN A 164 9.80 -4.33 23.16
C GLN A 164 8.44 -4.23 23.84
N PHE A 165 8.00 -3.01 24.13
CA PHE A 165 6.70 -2.77 24.75
C PHE A 165 5.53 -3.24 23.86
N ALA A 166 5.58 -2.95 22.56
CA ALA A 166 4.58 -3.40 21.59
C ALA A 166 4.55 -4.94 21.50
N TRP A 167 5.72 -5.58 21.43
CA TRP A 167 5.86 -7.03 21.38
C TRP A 167 5.39 -7.70 22.67
N GLN A 168 5.82 -7.24 23.84
CA GLN A 168 5.44 -7.82 25.13
C GLN A 168 3.93 -7.69 25.40
N SER A 169 3.35 -6.58 24.96
CA SER A 169 1.90 -6.38 25.04
C SER A 169 1.16 -7.36 24.13
N TYR A 170 1.61 -7.51 22.88
CA TYR A 170 1.05 -8.50 21.95
C TYR A 170 1.21 -9.92 22.52
N LYS A 171 2.40 -10.28 22.98
CA LYS A 171 2.68 -11.60 23.57
C LYS A 171 1.73 -11.89 24.73
N ARG A 172 1.54 -10.94 25.61
CA ARG A 172 0.72 -11.12 26.83
C ARG A 172 -0.76 -11.29 26.53
N TYR A 173 -1.31 -10.57 25.56
CA TYR A 173 -2.76 -10.48 25.37
C TYR A 173 -3.28 -11.09 24.06
N ALA A 174 -2.41 -11.29 23.07
CA ALA A 174 -2.81 -11.67 21.73
C ALA A 174 -1.86 -12.68 21.05
N MET A 175 -0.99 -13.37 21.80
CA MET A 175 -0.01 -14.29 21.20
C MET A 175 -0.68 -15.31 20.27
N GLY A 176 -0.21 -15.35 19.03
CA GLY A 176 -0.76 -16.22 17.99
C GLY A 176 -2.01 -15.69 17.30
N LYS A 177 -2.62 -14.61 17.75
CA LYS A 177 -3.65 -13.87 17.02
C LYS A 177 -3.02 -13.00 15.95
N ASN A 178 -3.81 -12.53 14.98
CA ASN A 178 -3.24 -11.73 13.92
C ASN A 178 -2.81 -10.34 14.39
N GLU A 179 -3.60 -9.70 15.24
CA GLU A 179 -3.28 -8.37 15.78
C GLU A 179 -3.76 -8.23 17.23
N LEU A 180 -3.20 -7.27 17.93
CA LEU A 180 -3.58 -6.90 19.29
C LEU A 180 -4.63 -5.79 19.28
N ARG A 181 -5.65 -5.91 20.15
CA ARG A 181 -6.52 -4.79 20.55
C ARG A 181 -6.07 -4.27 21.93
N PRO A 182 -5.30 -3.19 21.94
CA PRO A 182 -4.61 -2.77 23.16
C PRO A 182 -5.54 -2.22 24.26
N LEU A 183 -6.69 -1.63 23.91
CA LEU A 183 -7.61 -1.09 24.92
C LEU A 183 -8.41 -2.22 25.61
N THR A 184 -8.85 -3.20 24.83
CA THR A 184 -9.60 -4.36 25.36
C THR A 184 -8.71 -5.49 25.85
N LYS A 185 -7.39 -5.40 25.59
CA LYS A 185 -6.38 -6.39 25.97
C LYS A 185 -6.73 -7.80 25.48
N ASP A 186 -7.13 -7.90 24.21
CA ASP A 186 -7.47 -9.15 23.54
C ASP A 186 -6.90 -9.22 22.11
N GLY A 187 -6.99 -10.40 21.50
CA GLY A 187 -6.49 -10.61 20.14
C GLY A 187 -7.57 -10.42 19.09
N TYR A 188 -7.16 -10.00 17.89
CA TYR A 188 -7.99 -9.84 16.72
C TYR A 188 -7.52 -10.77 15.59
N GLU A 189 -8.43 -11.58 15.03
CA GLU A 189 -8.11 -12.50 13.93
C GLU A 189 -8.31 -11.85 12.55
N GLY A 190 -9.37 -11.05 12.40
CA GLY A 190 -9.78 -10.54 11.09
C GLY A 190 -10.19 -11.64 10.11
N ASN A 191 -10.66 -11.22 8.93
CA ASN A 191 -11.07 -12.15 7.87
C ASN A 191 -10.09 -12.18 6.69
N MET A 192 -9.00 -11.41 6.76
CA MET A 192 -8.10 -11.12 5.65
C MET A 192 -7.17 -12.29 5.32
N PHE A 193 -6.86 -13.15 6.31
CA PHE A 193 -5.82 -14.17 6.20
C PHE A 193 -6.34 -15.61 6.06
N GLY A 194 -7.65 -15.81 5.86
CA GLY A 194 -8.23 -17.12 5.53
C GLY A 194 -8.06 -18.21 6.58
N GLY A 195 -7.95 -17.81 7.85
CA GLY A 195 -7.70 -18.70 8.98
C GLY A 195 -6.22 -18.89 9.32
N LEU A 196 -5.30 -18.28 8.58
CA LEU A 196 -3.92 -18.13 9.04
C LEU A 196 -3.91 -17.20 10.25
N SER A 197 -3.10 -17.54 11.24
CA SER A 197 -2.94 -16.82 12.50
C SER A 197 -1.51 -16.33 12.68
N GLY A 198 -1.28 -15.46 13.68
CA GLY A 198 0.04 -14.97 14.04
C GLY A 198 0.64 -13.98 13.04
N ALA A 199 -0.17 -13.18 12.34
CA ALA A 199 0.34 -12.17 11.42
C ALA A 199 1.39 -11.28 12.09
N THR A 200 1.12 -10.76 13.29
CA THR A 200 2.09 -9.93 14.03
C THR A 200 3.38 -10.68 14.35
N VAL A 201 3.32 -12.00 14.66
CA VAL A 201 4.54 -12.78 14.93
C VAL A 201 5.45 -12.82 13.72
N ILE A 202 4.90 -13.24 12.57
CA ILE A 202 5.67 -13.41 11.33
C ILE A 202 6.13 -12.06 10.79
N ASP A 203 5.27 -11.08 10.86
CA ASP A 203 5.53 -9.70 10.46
C ASP A 203 6.69 -9.03 11.24
N SER A 204 6.86 -9.41 12.51
CA SER A 204 7.86 -8.79 13.39
C SER A 204 9.22 -9.45 13.36
N LEU A 205 9.36 -10.66 12.78
CA LEU A 205 10.57 -11.48 12.86
C LEU A 205 11.84 -10.72 12.47
N ASP A 206 11.83 -10.05 11.33
CA ASP A 206 13.01 -9.35 10.84
C ASP A 206 13.31 -8.10 11.66
N THR A 207 12.29 -7.38 12.12
CA THR A 207 12.47 -6.20 12.97
C THR A 207 13.06 -6.56 14.33
N LEU A 208 12.55 -7.62 14.96
CA LEU A 208 13.10 -8.15 16.22
C LEU A 208 14.57 -8.53 16.05
N TYR A 209 14.90 -9.23 14.97
CA TYR A 209 16.28 -9.62 14.68
C TYR A 209 17.19 -8.41 14.42
N LEU A 210 16.75 -7.47 13.59
CA LEU A 210 17.50 -6.27 13.23
C LEU A 210 17.74 -5.33 14.42
N MET A 211 16.80 -5.27 15.35
CA MET A 211 16.93 -4.49 16.58
C MET A 211 17.71 -5.24 17.66
N GLU A 212 18.25 -6.42 17.38
CA GLU A 212 18.99 -7.27 18.34
C GLU A 212 18.16 -7.64 19.59
N LEU A 213 16.85 -7.78 19.43
CA LEU A 213 15.91 -8.26 20.43
C LEU A 213 15.88 -9.79 20.38
N LYS A 214 16.97 -10.40 20.86
CA LYS A 214 17.26 -11.83 20.66
C LYS A 214 16.26 -12.75 21.34
N GLU A 215 15.83 -12.39 22.53
CA GLU A 215 14.88 -13.18 23.32
C GLU A 215 13.51 -13.18 22.63
N GLU A 216 13.03 -11.99 22.26
CA GLU A 216 11.78 -11.81 21.57
C GLU A 216 11.78 -12.48 20.19
N PHE A 217 12.91 -12.44 19.48
CA PHE A 217 13.08 -13.16 18.22
C PHE A 217 12.99 -14.67 18.42
N GLN A 218 13.64 -15.23 19.45
CA GLN A 218 13.58 -16.68 19.72
C GLN A 218 12.16 -17.12 20.12
N GLU A 219 11.43 -16.31 20.86
CA GLU A 219 10.02 -16.56 21.18
C GLU A 219 9.15 -16.59 19.91
N ALA A 220 9.34 -15.60 19.02
CA ALA A 220 8.64 -15.55 17.73
C ALA A 220 8.98 -16.76 16.85
N LYS A 221 10.27 -17.15 16.78
CA LYS A 221 10.74 -18.34 16.05
C LYS A 221 10.10 -19.62 16.59
N ALA A 222 10.15 -19.83 17.90
CA ALA A 222 9.56 -21.01 18.54
C ALA A 222 8.06 -21.10 18.22
N TRP A 223 7.33 -19.99 18.28
CA TRP A 223 5.93 -19.96 17.87
C TRP A 223 5.73 -20.37 16.41
N VAL A 224 6.59 -19.89 15.48
CA VAL A 224 6.54 -20.29 14.07
C VAL A 224 6.80 -21.78 13.90
N GLU A 225 7.74 -22.34 14.64
CA GLU A 225 8.08 -23.77 14.58
C GLU A 225 6.90 -24.64 15.05
N GLU A 226 6.35 -24.34 16.20
CA GLU A 226 5.40 -25.18 16.93
C GLU A 226 3.94 -24.93 16.54
N SER A 227 3.57 -23.65 16.35
CA SER A 227 2.17 -23.23 16.29
C SER A 227 1.71 -22.73 14.92
N PHE A 228 2.62 -22.29 14.04
CA PHE A 228 2.20 -21.81 12.73
C PHE A 228 1.87 -22.96 11.78
N HIS A 229 0.57 -23.18 11.58
CA HIS A 229 0.04 -24.26 10.76
C HIS A 229 -0.62 -23.74 9.48
N LEU A 230 -0.33 -24.42 8.36
CA LEU A 230 -0.88 -24.08 7.04
C LEU A 230 -2.17 -24.86 6.71
N ASN A 231 -2.64 -25.72 7.60
CA ASN A 231 -3.87 -26.49 7.39
C ASN A 231 -5.11 -25.67 7.77
N VAL A 232 -5.40 -24.68 6.94
CA VAL A 232 -6.52 -23.75 7.10
C VAL A 232 -7.45 -23.81 5.89
N SER A 233 -8.70 -23.34 6.02
CA SER A 233 -9.75 -23.56 5.04
C SER A 233 -10.54 -22.31 4.64
N GLY A 234 -10.12 -21.12 5.09
CA GLY A 234 -10.79 -19.86 4.79
C GLY A 234 -10.43 -19.27 3.44
N GLU A 235 -10.99 -18.10 3.16
CA GLU A 235 -10.63 -17.25 2.02
C GLU A 235 -9.68 -16.15 2.49
N ALA A 236 -8.56 -15.99 1.79
CA ALA A 236 -7.51 -15.04 2.15
C ALA A 236 -7.26 -14.03 1.04
N SER A 237 -6.88 -12.81 1.40
CA SER A 237 -6.27 -11.89 0.45
C SER A 237 -4.93 -12.45 -0.03
N LEU A 238 -4.81 -12.62 -1.35
CA LEU A 238 -3.57 -13.07 -1.97
C LEU A 238 -2.42 -12.12 -1.64
N PHE A 239 -2.67 -10.83 -1.78
CA PHE A 239 -1.70 -9.77 -1.56
C PHE A 239 -1.21 -9.73 -0.11
N GLU A 240 -2.13 -9.66 0.84
CA GLU A 240 -1.78 -9.54 2.27
C GLU A 240 -1.04 -10.78 2.80
N VAL A 241 -1.42 -11.97 2.35
CA VAL A 241 -0.69 -13.19 2.72
C VAL A 241 0.70 -13.22 2.08
N ASN A 242 0.82 -12.76 0.82
CA ASN A 242 2.10 -12.69 0.16
C ASN A 242 3.07 -11.74 0.89
N ILE A 243 2.69 -10.49 1.08
CA ILE A 243 3.60 -9.49 1.65
C ILE A 243 3.93 -9.76 3.12
N ARG A 244 2.94 -10.16 3.95
CA ARG A 244 3.16 -10.33 5.41
C ARG A 244 3.72 -11.69 5.76
N TYR A 245 3.10 -12.77 5.29
CA TYR A 245 3.53 -14.11 5.68
C TYR A 245 4.70 -14.61 4.84
N ILE A 246 4.60 -14.57 3.51
CA ILE A 246 5.72 -15.02 2.67
C ILE A 246 6.89 -14.05 2.79
N GLY A 247 6.66 -12.76 2.68
CA GLY A 247 7.69 -11.74 2.85
C GLY A 247 8.39 -11.81 4.20
N GLY A 248 7.64 -11.91 5.32
CA GLY A 248 8.18 -12.03 6.66
C GLY A 248 9.01 -13.30 6.86
N LEU A 249 8.52 -14.46 6.36
CA LEU A 249 9.27 -15.72 6.42
C LEU A 249 10.55 -15.68 5.57
N LEU A 250 10.48 -15.16 4.36
CA LEU A 250 11.66 -14.99 3.49
C LEU A 250 12.69 -14.06 4.12
N SER A 251 12.22 -12.96 4.70
CA SER A 251 13.02 -12.00 5.44
C SER A 251 13.80 -12.67 6.58
N ALA A 252 13.08 -13.40 7.43
CA ALA A 252 13.67 -14.13 8.54
C ALA A 252 14.67 -15.19 8.05
N PHE A 253 14.37 -15.91 6.97
CA PHE A 253 15.29 -16.87 6.38
C PHE A 253 16.59 -16.23 5.90
N TYR A 254 16.50 -15.14 5.13
CA TYR A 254 17.70 -14.47 4.61
C TYR A 254 18.58 -13.85 5.71
N LEU A 255 17.98 -13.41 6.81
CA LEU A 255 18.72 -12.90 7.95
C LEU A 255 19.41 -13.98 8.77
N THR A 256 18.76 -15.14 8.96
CA THR A 256 19.19 -16.15 9.92
C THR A 256 19.76 -17.43 9.29
N GLY A 257 19.26 -17.80 8.11
CA GLY A 257 19.52 -19.10 7.48
C GLY A 257 18.71 -20.26 8.08
N GLU A 258 17.69 -19.97 8.89
CA GLU A 258 16.88 -20.99 9.56
C GLU A 258 15.88 -21.63 8.60
N GLU A 259 16.05 -22.91 8.34
CA GLU A 259 15.31 -23.69 7.33
C GLU A 259 13.78 -23.71 7.54
N VAL A 260 13.32 -23.58 8.77
CA VAL A 260 11.88 -23.56 9.08
C VAL A 260 11.16 -22.46 8.33
N PHE A 261 11.77 -21.28 8.22
CA PHE A 261 11.19 -20.14 7.51
C PHE A 261 11.10 -20.40 6.00
N ARG A 262 12.17 -20.93 5.39
CA ARG A 262 12.18 -21.30 3.97
C ARG A 262 11.11 -22.33 3.63
N ILE A 263 11.03 -23.40 4.42
CA ILE A 263 10.08 -24.49 4.18
C ILE A 263 8.64 -24.00 4.29
N LYS A 264 8.32 -23.20 5.31
CA LYS A 264 6.96 -22.66 5.49
C LYS A 264 6.60 -21.64 4.41
N ALA A 265 7.54 -20.79 3.98
CA ALA A 265 7.32 -19.85 2.88
C ALA A 265 6.98 -20.56 1.56
N ILE A 266 7.75 -21.56 1.17
CA ILE A 266 7.52 -22.35 -0.05
C ILE A 266 6.15 -23.04 0.00
N LYS A 267 5.83 -23.74 1.09
CA LYS A 267 4.54 -24.42 1.25
C LYS A 267 3.35 -23.46 1.21
N LEU A 268 3.51 -22.27 1.77
CA LEU A 268 2.47 -21.25 1.70
C LEU A 268 2.33 -20.69 0.28
N GLY A 269 3.45 -20.43 -0.41
CA GLY A 269 3.45 -20.00 -1.81
C GLY A 269 2.70 -20.98 -2.72
N GLU A 270 2.91 -22.29 -2.55
CA GLU A 270 2.17 -23.33 -3.28
C GLU A 270 0.64 -23.22 -3.09
N LYS A 271 0.20 -22.87 -1.88
CA LYS A 271 -1.23 -22.67 -1.58
C LYS A 271 -1.82 -21.40 -2.23
N LEU A 272 -1.00 -20.45 -2.62
CA LEU A 272 -1.44 -19.23 -3.32
C LEU A 272 -1.56 -19.40 -4.84
N LEU A 273 -0.90 -20.39 -5.44
CA LEU A 273 -0.91 -20.64 -6.90
C LEU A 273 -2.32 -20.77 -7.52
N PRO A 274 -3.33 -21.34 -6.85
CA PRO A 274 -4.69 -21.41 -7.41
C PRO A 274 -5.33 -20.07 -7.74
N ALA A 275 -4.91 -18.97 -7.12
CA ALA A 275 -5.40 -17.63 -7.44
C ALA A 275 -5.13 -17.23 -8.91
N PHE A 276 -4.08 -17.79 -9.52
CA PHE A 276 -3.70 -17.52 -10.91
C PHE A 276 -4.48 -18.35 -11.95
N ASN A 277 -5.42 -19.20 -11.53
CA ASN A 277 -6.29 -19.96 -12.44
C ASN A 277 -7.39 -19.06 -13.01
N THR A 278 -7.00 -18.18 -13.92
CA THR A 278 -7.85 -17.24 -14.63
C THR A 278 -7.54 -17.30 -16.13
N PRO A 279 -8.44 -16.89 -17.01
CA PRO A 279 -8.19 -16.91 -18.46
C PRO A 279 -6.94 -16.12 -18.90
N THR A 280 -6.61 -15.03 -18.20
CA THR A 280 -5.46 -14.17 -18.51
C THR A 280 -4.20 -14.54 -17.74
N GLY A 281 -4.33 -15.34 -16.67
CA GLY A 281 -3.26 -15.57 -15.70
C GLY A 281 -3.03 -14.40 -14.73
N ILE A 282 -3.78 -13.29 -14.84
CA ILE A 282 -3.84 -12.26 -13.79
C ILE A 282 -4.59 -12.86 -12.60
N PRO A 283 -3.99 -12.87 -11.39
CA PRO A 283 -4.62 -13.56 -10.27
C PRO A 283 -5.84 -12.81 -9.75
N LYS A 284 -6.70 -13.55 -9.05
CA LYS A 284 -7.75 -12.98 -8.22
C LYS A 284 -7.15 -12.39 -6.95
N GLY A 285 -7.76 -11.33 -6.41
CA GLY A 285 -7.35 -10.77 -5.13
C GLY A 285 -7.58 -11.70 -3.93
N VAL A 286 -8.47 -12.70 -4.07
CA VAL A 286 -8.80 -13.66 -3.00
C VAL A 286 -8.51 -15.09 -3.43
N VAL A 287 -7.89 -15.87 -2.54
CA VAL A 287 -7.60 -17.29 -2.69
C VAL A 287 -8.32 -18.09 -1.59
N SER A 288 -8.92 -19.24 -1.95
CA SER A 288 -9.52 -20.16 -1.00
C SER A 288 -8.56 -21.31 -0.68
N PHE A 289 -8.25 -21.50 0.60
CA PHE A 289 -7.40 -22.60 1.06
C PHE A 289 -8.11 -23.96 1.08
N LYS A 290 -9.44 -23.99 1.02
CA LYS A 290 -10.26 -25.20 1.06
C LYS A 290 -10.55 -25.80 -0.32
N ARG A 291 -10.60 -24.98 -1.36
CA ARG A 291 -11.00 -25.40 -2.72
C ARG A 291 -9.95 -25.00 -3.73
N SER A 292 -9.46 -25.97 -4.49
CA SER A 292 -8.59 -25.72 -5.66
C SER A 292 -9.33 -25.06 -6.85
N TRP A 293 -10.62 -24.77 -6.74
CA TRP A 293 -11.47 -24.30 -7.84
C TRP A 293 -12.33 -23.11 -7.45
N GLY A 294 -12.06 -22.00 -8.06
CA GLY A 294 -12.95 -20.86 -8.16
C GLY A 294 -12.73 -20.20 -9.52
N TRP A 295 -13.63 -20.44 -10.48
CA TRP A 295 -13.67 -19.64 -11.70
C TRP A 295 -13.89 -18.18 -11.34
N ALA A 296 -13.16 -17.27 -12.01
CA ALA A 296 -13.45 -15.86 -11.91
C ALA A 296 -14.89 -15.63 -12.36
N THR A 297 -15.73 -15.13 -11.46
CA THR A 297 -17.08 -14.72 -11.84
C THR A 297 -17.00 -13.50 -12.74
N ALA A 298 -17.78 -13.48 -13.79
CA ALA A 298 -17.91 -12.30 -14.64
C ALA A 298 -18.30 -11.10 -13.75
N GLY A 299 -17.44 -10.07 -13.70
CA GLY A 299 -17.65 -8.88 -12.87
C GLY A 299 -16.64 -8.66 -11.74
N SER A 300 -15.81 -9.64 -11.37
CA SER A 300 -14.70 -9.41 -10.44
C SER A 300 -13.54 -8.72 -11.15
N SER A 301 -12.99 -7.66 -10.54
CA SER A 301 -11.75 -7.00 -10.96
C SER A 301 -10.62 -7.31 -9.99
N SER A 302 -9.40 -7.38 -10.49
CA SER A 302 -8.19 -7.46 -9.68
C SER A 302 -7.58 -6.07 -9.53
N ILE A 303 -7.03 -5.78 -8.35
CA ILE A 303 -6.45 -4.49 -7.99
C ILE A 303 -4.98 -4.47 -8.41
N LEU A 304 -4.53 -3.39 -9.05
CA LEU A 304 -3.18 -3.25 -9.60
C LEU A 304 -2.09 -3.45 -8.53
N ALA A 305 -2.21 -2.79 -7.38
CA ALA A 305 -1.29 -2.96 -6.26
C ALA A 305 -1.24 -4.41 -5.77
N GLU A 306 -2.39 -5.12 -5.70
CA GLU A 306 -2.44 -6.50 -5.21
C GLU A 306 -1.76 -7.48 -6.17
N PHE A 307 -2.18 -7.52 -7.44
CA PHE A 307 -1.58 -8.47 -8.38
C PHE A 307 -0.22 -8.03 -8.91
N GLY A 308 0.10 -6.74 -8.85
CA GLY A 308 1.37 -6.17 -9.28
C GLY A 308 2.49 -6.30 -8.24
N SER A 309 2.16 -6.67 -6.99
CA SER A 309 3.12 -6.75 -5.88
C SER A 309 3.31 -8.16 -5.35
N LEU A 310 3.53 -9.10 -6.26
CA LEU A 310 3.82 -10.52 -5.97
C LEU A 310 5.19 -10.94 -6.49
N HIS A 311 5.80 -10.10 -7.32
CA HIS A 311 6.94 -10.48 -8.16
C HIS A 311 8.18 -10.82 -7.33
N LEU A 312 8.44 -10.03 -6.32
CA LEU A 312 9.64 -10.16 -5.49
C LEU A 312 9.64 -11.48 -4.71
N GLU A 313 8.57 -11.76 -3.97
CA GLU A 313 8.44 -12.98 -3.18
C GLU A 313 8.42 -14.22 -4.08
N PHE A 314 7.68 -14.18 -5.19
CA PHE A 314 7.57 -15.32 -6.10
C PHE A 314 8.89 -15.66 -6.81
N LEU A 315 9.72 -14.67 -7.13
CA LEU A 315 11.07 -14.94 -7.65
C LEU A 315 11.97 -15.60 -6.59
N HIS A 316 11.91 -15.13 -5.33
CA HIS A 316 12.63 -15.77 -4.23
C HIS A 316 12.12 -17.19 -3.96
N LEU A 317 10.79 -17.42 -4.02
CA LEU A 317 10.23 -18.78 -3.93
C LEU A 317 10.75 -19.69 -5.06
N THR A 318 10.89 -19.16 -6.27
CA THR A 318 11.49 -19.89 -7.40
C THR A 318 12.92 -20.29 -7.09
N GLU A 319 13.75 -19.36 -6.65
CA GLU A 319 15.17 -19.60 -6.35
C GLU A 319 15.33 -20.63 -5.21
N LEU A 320 14.54 -20.48 -4.15
CA LEU A 320 14.65 -21.31 -2.96
C LEU A 320 14.05 -22.71 -3.11
N SER A 321 13.09 -22.91 -4.01
CA SER A 321 12.42 -24.19 -4.25
C SER A 321 12.88 -24.91 -5.52
N GLY A 322 13.48 -24.19 -6.48
CA GLY A 322 13.73 -24.68 -7.84
C GLY A 322 12.47 -24.76 -8.73
N ASN A 323 11.28 -24.42 -8.18
CA ASN A 323 10.02 -24.52 -8.90
C ASN A 323 9.78 -23.27 -9.77
N GLN A 324 9.91 -23.40 -11.09
CA GLN A 324 9.78 -22.31 -12.05
C GLN A 324 8.35 -21.75 -12.15
N VAL A 325 7.34 -22.48 -11.68
CA VAL A 325 5.94 -22.06 -11.76
C VAL A 325 5.70 -20.69 -11.08
N PHE A 326 6.37 -20.42 -9.96
CA PHE A 326 6.24 -19.14 -9.27
C PHE A 326 6.70 -17.98 -10.17
N ALA A 327 7.89 -18.08 -10.77
CA ALA A 327 8.40 -17.05 -11.67
C ALA A 327 7.54 -16.88 -12.93
N GLU A 328 7.06 -17.99 -13.51
CA GLU A 328 6.17 -17.95 -14.68
C GLU A 328 4.89 -17.15 -14.42
N LYS A 329 4.26 -17.34 -13.24
CA LYS A 329 3.04 -16.61 -12.88
C LYS A 329 3.25 -15.10 -12.85
N VAL A 330 4.29 -14.64 -12.18
CA VAL A 330 4.53 -13.18 -12.04
C VAL A 330 5.09 -12.56 -13.32
N ARG A 331 5.90 -13.27 -14.09
CA ARG A 331 6.33 -12.81 -15.44
C ARG A 331 5.13 -12.66 -16.38
N ASN A 332 4.13 -13.55 -16.29
CA ASN A 332 2.92 -13.41 -17.08
C ASN A 332 2.13 -12.14 -16.74
N ILE A 333 2.09 -11.71 -15.48
CA ILE A 333 1.47 -10.42 -15.08
C ILE A 333 2.10 -9.28 -15.87
N ARG A 334 3.43 -9.16 -15.88
CA ARG A 334 4.14 -8.10 -16.63
C ARG A 334 3.90 -8.20 -18.13
N LYS A 335 3.90 -9.41 -18.67
CA LYS A 335 3.60 -9.65 -20.09
C LYS A 335 2.21 -9.15 -20.48
N VAL A 336 1.19 -9.34 -19.63
CA VAL A 336 -0.16 -8.81 -19.83
C VAL A 336 -0.15 -7.28 -19.74
N LEU A 337 0.45 -6.71 -18.70
CA LEU A 337 0.50 -5.26 -18.49
C LEU A 337 1.26 -4.50 -19.58
N ARG A 338 2.26 -5.12 -20.19
CA ARG A 338 2.97 -4.51 -21.34
C ARG A 338 2.11 -4.43 -22.59
N LYS A 339 1.26 -5.43 -22.83
CA LYS A 339 0.45 -5.55 -24.04
C LYS A 339 -0.79 -4.68 -24.05
N ILE A 340 -1.34 -4.40 -22.88
CA ILE A 340 -2.58 -3.62 -22.75
C ILE A 340 -2.30 -2.13 -22.96
N ASP A 341 -3.20 -1.46 -23.69
CA ASP A 341 -3.14 -0.01 -23.84
C ASP A 341 -3.37 0.70 -22.51
N LYS A 342 -2.53 1.69 -22.23
CA LYS A 342 -2.56 2.49 -21.01
C LYS A 342 -2.98 3.91 -21.35
N PRO A 343 -4.07 4.43 -20.75
CA PRO A 343 -4.49 5.81 -21.00
C PRO A 343 -3.37 6.76 -20.58
N PHE A 344 -2.83 7.51 -21.54
CA PHE A 344 -1.73 8.45 -21.33
C PHE A 344 -0.43 7.81 -20.76
N GLY A 345 -0.24 6.50 -20.89
CA GLY A 345 0.87 5.77 -20.27
C GLY A 345 0.63 5.43 -18.78
N LEU A 346 -0.50 5.83 -18.22
CA LEU A 346 -0.88 5.56 -16.83
C LEU A 346 -1.49 4.18 -16.66
N TYR A 347 -1.31 3.58 -15.49
CA TYR A 347 -1.85 2.27 -15.13
C TYR A 347 -3.12 2.44 -14.29
N PRO A 348 -4.33 2.14 -14.82
CA PRO A 348 -5.56 2.11 -14.01
C PRO A 348 -5.52 1.05 -12.93
N ASN A 349 -6.20 1.33 -11.81
CA ASN A 349 -6.15 0.50 -10.62
C ASN A 349 -6.89 -0.83 -10.72
N PHE A 350 -7.79 -1.00 -11.69
CA PHE A 350 -8.66 -2.18 -11.77
C PHE A 350 -8.58 -2.86 -13.13
N LEU A 351 -8.18 -4.13 -13.13
CA LEU A 351 -8.07 -4.98 -14.31
C LEU A 351 -8.99 -6.20 -14.20
N SER A 352 -9.68 -6.56 -15.30
CA SER A 352 -10.45 -7.80 -15.34
C SER A 352 -9.53 -9.01 -15.51
N PRO A 353 -9.47 -9.96 -14.57
CA PRO A 353 -8.70 -11.19 -14.73
C PRO A 353 -9.26 -12.14 -15.79
N VAL A 354 -10.48 -11.87 -16.30
CA VAL A 354 -11.12 -12.66 -17.35
C VAL A 354 -10.79 -12.12 -18.73
N SER A 355 -11.00 -10.81 -18.96
CA SER A 355 -10.82 -10.20 -20.29
C SER A 355 -9.42 -9.61 -20.49
N GLY A 356 -8.68 -9.32 -19.43
CA GLY A 356 -7.41 -8.61 -19.48
C GLY A 356 -7.54 -7.11 -19.76
N ASN A 357 -8.74 -6.55 -19.69
CA ASN A 357 -8.99 -5.13 -19.94
C ASN A 357 -9.16 -4.34 -18.64
N TRP A 358 -8.84 -3.03 -18.68
CA TRP A 358 -9.13 -2.13 -17.59
C TRP A 358 -10.64 -2.01 -17.37
N VAL A 359 -11.06 -2.04 -16.10
CA VAL A 359 -12.49 -1.99 -15.73
C VAL A 359 -12.93 -0.58 -15.36
N GLN A 360 -12.03 0.18 -14.76
CA GLN A 360 -12.30 1.57 -14.35
C GLN A 360 -11.10 2.44 -14.74
N HIS A 361 -11.37 3.69 -15.07
CA HIS A 361 -10.35 4.70 -15.36
C HIS A 361 -10.03 5.52 -14.10
N HIS A 362 -9.53 4.84 -13.07
CA HIS A 362 -9.03 5.43 -11.84
C HIS A 362 -7.56 5.09 -11.70
N VAL A 363 -6.70 6.10 -11.54
CA VAL A 363 -5.26 5.97 -11.34
C VAL A 363 -4.88 6.67 -10.04
N SER A 364 -4.12 5.99 -9.20
CA SER A 364 -3.55 6.52 -7.96
C SER A 364 -2.14 5.98 -7.78
N VAL A 365 -1.24 6.79 -7.22
CA VAL A 365 0.09 6.38 -6.74
C VAL A 365 0.03 6.02 -5.24
N GLY A 366 -1.10 6.29 -4.61
CA GLY A 366 -1.48 5.78 -3.30
C GLY A 366 -2.26 4.48 -3.38
N GLY A 367 -3.16 4.25 -2.46
CA GLY A 367 -3.93 3.01 -2.36
C GLY A 367 -4.50 2.54 -3.70
N LEU A 368 -4.47 1.23 -3.92
CA LEU A 368 -4.87 0.49 -5.13
C LEU A 368 -3.82 0.45 -6.27
N GLY A 369 -2.83 1.36 -6.31
CA GLY A 369 -1.80 1.39 -7.36
C GLY A 369 -0.36 1.40 -6.84
N ASP A 370 -0.14 1.86 -5.61
CA ASP A 370 1.11 2.19 -4.93
C ASP A 370 2.25 1.17 -5.09
N SER A 371 2.14 0.03 -4.47
CA SER A 371 3.19 -1.00 -4.41
C SER A 371 3.51 -1.64 -5.77
N PHE A 372 2.64 -1.50 -6.78
CA PHE A 372 2.97 -1.92 -8.13
C PHE A 372 4.20 -1.17 -8.67
N TYR A 373 4.22 0.15 -8.54
CA TYR A 373 5.35 0.98 -8.99
C TYR A 373 6.60 0.73 -8.17
N GLU A 374 6.43 0.53 -6.87
CA GLU A 374 7.50 0.16 -5.95
C GLU A 374 8.15 -1.17 -6.35
N TYR A 375 7.34 -2.20 -6.65
CA TYR A 375 7.86 -3.51 -7.05
C TYR A 375 8.60 -3.48 -8.38
N LEU A 376 8.30 -2.56 -9.28
CA LEU A 376 9.06 -2.37 -10.52
C LEU A 376 10.51 -1.94 -10.23
N ILE A 377 10.70 -0.87 -9.44
CA ILE A 377 12.06 -0.40 -9.13
C ILE A 377 12.80 -1.38 -8.22
N LYS A 378 12.12 -2.01 -7.26
CA LYS A 378 12.73 -3.01 -6.39
C LYS A 378 13.13 -4.29 -7.12
N SER A 379 12.38 -4.73 -8.13
CA SER A 379 12.78 -5.85 -9.00
C SER A 379 14.05 -5.55 -9.77
N TRP A 380 14.18 -4.34 -10.32
CA TRP A 380 15.43 -3.90 -10.95
C TRP A 380 16.61 -3.99 -9.99
N LEU A 381 16.45 -3.47 -8.77
CA LEU A 381 17.51 -3.48 -7.77
C LEU A 381 17.83 -4.89 -7.25
N MET A 382 16.81 -5.69 -6.97
CA MET A 382 16.93 -7.05 -6.45
C MET A 382 17.61 -8.00 -7.46
N SER A 383 17.35 -7.83 -8.74
CA SER A 383 17.99 -8.59 -9.82
C SER A 383 19.46 -8.22 -10.06
N ALA A 384 20.09 -7.47 -9.14
CA ALA A 384 21.42 -6.89 -9.34
C ALA A 384 21.50 -6.02 -10.61
N LYS A 385 20.40 -5.34 -10.94
CA LYS A 385 20.26 -4.44 -12.08
C LYS A 385 20.30 -5.14 -13.45
N THR A 386 19.66 -6.30 -13.53
CA THR A 386 19.51 -7.06 -14.78
C THR A 386 18.09 -7.08 -15.33
N ASP A 387 17.07 -6.83 -14.50
CA ASP A 387 15.65 -6.77 -14.91
C ASP A 387 15.34 -5.45 -15.64
N MET A 388 15.77 -5.37 -16.90
CA MET A 388 15.54 -4.20 -17.76
C MET A 388 14.05 -3.94 -18.02
N GLU A 389 13.22 -4.99 -18.02
CA GLU A 389 11.78 -4.86 -18.21
C GLU A 389 11.17 -4.04 -17.06
N ALA A 390 11.46 -4.40 -15.82
CA ALA A 390 11.00 -3.67 -14.66
C ALA A 390 11.51 -2.23 -14.64
N LYS A 391 12.79 -2.02 -14.95
CA LYS A 391 13.39 -0.68 -15.06
C LYS A 391 12.66 0.20 -16.06
N ASN A 392 12.43 -0.30 -17.26
CA ASN A 392 11.79 0.47 -18.32
C ASN A 392 10.32 0.78 -17.95
N MET A 393 9.57 -0.21 -17.46
CA MET A 393 8.19 -0.01 -17.01
C MET A 393 8.11 1.04 -15.89
N TYR A 394 9.06 1.04 -14.96
CA TYR A 394 9.12 2.01 -13.87
C TYR A 394 9.29 3.44 -14.36
N TYR A 395 10.31 3.70 -15.20
CA TYR A 395 10.57 5.07 -15.66
C TYR A 395 9.54 5.57 -16.67
N GLU A 396 8.98 4.68 -17.51
CA GLU A 396 7.84 5.02 -18.37
C GLU A 396 6.61 5.43 -17.53
N ALA A 397 6.32 4.68 -16.46
CA ALA A 397 5.24 5.01 -15.55
C ALA A 397 5.50 6.32 -14.79
N LEU A 398 6.72 6.51 -14.29
CA LEU A 398 7.10 7.72 -13.56
C LEU A 398 6.99 8.97 -14.45
N GLU A 399 7.43 8.89 -15.73
CA GLU A 399 7.31 9.98 -16.69
C GLU A 399 5.83 10.31 -16.99
N ALA A 400 4.96 9.29 -17.05
CA ALA A 400 3.53 9.49 -17.21
C ALA A 400 2.90 10.13 -15.96
N ILE A 401 3.30 9.72 -14.75
CA ILE A 401 2.86 10.29 -13.48
C ILE A 401 3.28 11.75 -13.39
N GLU A 402 4.55 12.08 -13.69
CA GLU A 402 5.04 13.47 -13.73
C GLU A 402 4.23 14.34 -14.70
N THR A 403 3.88 13.79 -15.86
CA THR A 403 3.22 14.55 -16.92
C THR A 403 1.74 14.82 -16.62
N TYR A 404 1.06 13.90 -15.98
CA TYR A 404 -0.41 13.94 -15.89
C TYR A 404 -0.97 14.03 -14.47
N LEU A 405 -0.19 13.65 -13.45
CA LEU A 405 -0.67 13.61 -12.06
C LEU A 405 0.09 14.56 -11.14
N LEU A 406 1.33 14.95 -11.47
CA LEU A 406 2.12 15.83 -10.64
C LEU A 406 1.59 17.27 -10.72
N ASN A 407 1.41 17.90 -9.55
CA ASN A 407 0.92 19.24 -9.42
C ASN A 407 1.68 20.00 -8.33
N VAL A 408 1.57 21.32 -8.35
CA VAL A 408 2.08 22.21 -7.31
C VAL A 408 0.92 23.03 -6.78
N SER A 409 0.76 23.05 -5.47
CA SER A 409 -0.29 23.82 -4.81
C SER A 409 0.01 25.32 -4.80
N PRO A 410 -0.98 26.19 -4.51
CA PRO A 410 -0.76 27.62 -4.35
C PRO A 410 0.32 28.00 -3.32
N GLU A 411 0.47 27.23 -2.24
CA GLU A 411 1.54 27.42 -1.23
C GLU A 411 2.90 26.82 -1.66
N GLY A 412 2.98 26.22 -2.86
CA GLY A 412 4.22 25.66 -3.40
C GLY A 412 4.51 24.22 -2.97
N LEU A 413 3.52 23.47 -2.49
CA LEU A 413 3.66 22.06 -2.15
C LEU A 413 3.51 21.19 -3.41
N THR A 414 4.51 20.37 -3.70
CA THR A 414 4.50 19.43 -4.82
C THR A 414 3.80 18.14 -4.41
N TYR A 415 2.78 17.71 -5.15
CA TYR A 415 1.97 16.53 -4.83
C TYR A 415 1.54 15.77 -6.08
N ILE A 416 1.19 14.50 -5.90
CA ILE A 416 0.68 13.63 -6.96
C ILE A 416 -0.82 13.46 -6.78
N ALA A 417 -1.61 14.04 -7.69
CA ALA A 417 -3.07 13.95 -7.68
C ALA A 417 -3.57 12.56 -8.12
N GLU A 418 -4.79 12.21 -7.76
CA GLU A 418 -5.47 11.04 -8.32
C GLU A 418 -6.20 11.41 -9.62
N TRP A 419 -6.29 10.49 -10.57
CA TRP A 419 -7.02 10.69 -11.82
C TRP A 419 -8.25 9.78 -11.89
N ARG A 420 -9.41 10.37 -12.17
CA ARG A 420 -10.68 9.65 -12.28
C ARG A 420 -11.40 10.04 -13.57
N GLY A 421 -11.29 9.21 -14.60
CA GLY A 421 -12.06 9.36 -15.83
C GLY A 421 -11.89 10.73 -16.54
N GLY A 422 -10.71 11.35 -16.46
CA GLY A 422 -10.41 12.63 -17.09
C GLY A 422 -10.36 13.82 -16.11
N ILE A 423 -10.72 13.62 -14.84
CA ILE A 423 -10.70 14.65 -13.79
C ILE A 423 -9.58 14.34 -12.80
N LEU A 424 -8.86 15.36 -12.35
CA LEU A 424 -7.89 15.24 -11.26
C LEU A 424 -8.57 15.54 -9.92
N ASP A 425 -8.47 14.60 -9.00
CA ASP A 425 -8.76 14.84 -7.59
C ASP A 425 -7.48 15.34 -6.93
N HIS A 426 -7.47 16.60 -6.50
CA HIS A 426 -6.31 17.25 -5.89
C HIS A 426 -6.14 16.85 -4.44
N LYS A 427 -5.87 15.55 -4.24
CA LYS A 427 -5.61 14.94 -2.94
C LYS A 427 -4.46 13.94 -3.01
N MET A 428 -3.85 13.68 -1.87
CA MET A 428 -2.97 12.52 -1.63
C MET A 428 -3.50 11.69 -0.46
N GLY A 429 -3.47 10.37 -0.61
CA GLY A 429 -3.59 9.46 0.52
C GLY A 429 -2.25 9.29 1.23
N HIS A 430 -2.29 8.88 2.50
CA HIS A 430 -1.08 8.60 3.29
C HIS A 430 -0.16 7.58 2.58
N LEU A 431 -0.74 6.54 1.99
CA LEU A 431 -0.02 5.52 1.22
C LEU A 431 0.81 6.13 0.07
N ALA A 432 0.31 7.18 -0.58
CA ALA A 432 1.03 7.87 -1.65
C ALA A 432 2.33 8.55 -1.19
N CYS A 433 2.50 8.76 0.10
CA CYS A 433 3.68 9.39 0.68
C CYS A 433 4.96 8.56 0.55
N PHE A 434 4.85 7.24 0.33
CA PHE A 434 6.01 6.43 0.00
C PHE A 434 6.59 6.74 -1.39
N SER A 435 5.84 7.40 -2.28
CA SER A 435 6.35 7.82 -3.59
C SER A 435 7.61 8.68 -3.50
N GLY A 436 7.78 9.48 -2.43
CA GLY A 436 9.03 10.20 -2.16
C GLY A 436 10.22 9.24 -1.99
N GLY A 437 10.10 8.25 -1.13
CA GLY A 437 11.12 7.21 -0.91
C GLY A 437 11.36 6.34 -2.14
N MET A 438 10.30 5.97 -2.86
CA MET A 438 10.35 5.20 -4.09
C MET A 438 11.11 5.94 -5.21
N ILE A 439 10.82 7.22 -5.43
CA ILE A 439 11.50 8.04 -6.44
C ILE A 439 12.97 8.24 -6.04
N ALA A 440 13.25 8.49 -4.77
CA ALA A 440 14.61 8.57 -4.25
C ALA A 440 15.39 7.28 -4.55
N LEU A 441 14.77 6.11 -4.28
CA LEU A 441 15.37 4.81 -4.53
C LEU A 441 15.76 4.60 -5.99
N GLY A 442 14.93 5.07 -6.93
CA GLY A 442 15.20 5.00 -8.36
C GLY A 442 16.13 6.08 -8.90
N ALA A 443 16.33 7.20 -8.20
CA ALA A 443 17.00 8.37 -8.76
C ALA A 443 18.41 8.08 -9.31
N GLU A 444 19.20 7.23 -8.63
CA GLU A 444 20.58 6.91 -9.01
C GLU A 444 20.68 6.09 -10.32
N ASP A 445 19.67 5.32 -10.63
CA ASP A 445 19.63 4.45 -11.81
C ASP A 445 18.91 5.09 -13.00
N ALA A 446 18.42 6.31 -12.83
CA ALA A 446 17.84 7.12 -13.89
C ALA A 446 18.92 7.57 -14.90
N LYS A 447 18.48 8.06 -16.05
CA LYS A 447 19.36 8.74 -17.00
C LYS A 447 20.05 9.93 -16.31
N GLU A 448 21.30 10.20 -16.69
CA GLU A 448 22.15 11.22 -16.03
C GLU A 448 21.45 12.57 -15.89
N GLU A 449 20.80 13.03 -16.96
CA GLU A 449 20.08 14.29 -17.00
C GLU A 449 18.85 14.35 -16.08
N LYS A 450 18.34 13.18 -15.64
CA LYS A 450 17.15 13.08 -14.78
C LYS A 450 17.49 12.83 -13.30
N ARG A 451 18.71 12.45 -12.94
CA ARG A 451 19.08 12.09 -11.57
C ARG A 451 18.83 13.22 -10.56
N ALA A 452 19.34 14.41 -10.88
CA ALA A 452 19.16 15.58 -10.02
C ALA A 452 17.69 15.93 -9.86
N HIS A 453 16.93 15.89 -10.96
CA HIS A 453 15.50 16.14 -10.96
C HIS A 453 14.73 15.14 -10.07
N TYR A 454 14.99 13.84 -10.16
CA TYR A 454 14.30 12.86 -9.34
C TYR A 454 14.68 12.92 -7.86
N ARG A 455 15.92 13.28 -7.53
CA ARG A 455 16.29 13.56 -6.13
C ARG A 455 15.51 14.74 -5.56
N GLU A 456 15.40 15.82 -6.32
CA GLU A 456 14.64 17.01 -5.91
C GLU A 456 13.14 16.70 -5.80
N LEU A 457 12.57 16.00 -6.78
CA LEU A 457 11.17 15.59 -6.76
C LEU A 457 10.84 14.72 -5.55
N ALA A 458 11.70 13.75 -5.22
CA ALA A 458 11.58 12.92 -4.04
C ALA A 458 11.55 13.75 -2.74
N ALA A 459 12.45 14.74 -2.63
CA ALA A 459 12.52 15.62 -1.48
C ALA A 459 11.26 16.50 -1.36
N GLN A 460 10.79 17.07 -2.47
CA GLN A 460 9.58 17.90 -2.49
C GLN A 460 8.32 17.15 -2.09
N ILE A 461 8.10 15.94 -2.63
CA ILE A 461 6.95 15.10 -2.26
C ILE A 461 7.04 14.70 -0.79
N THR A 462 8.22 14.32 -0.31
CA THR A 462 8.42 13.97 1.11
C THR A 462 8.16 15.17 2.03
N LYS A 463 8.57 16.38 1.63
CA LYS A 463 8.25 17.60 2.35
C LYS A 463 6.74 17.84 2.40
N THR A 464 6.02 17.65 1.31
CA THR A 464 4.55 17.77 1.27
C THR A 464 3.87 16.81 2.24
N CYS A 465 4.36 15.57 2.31
CA CYS A 465 3.86 14.59 3.27
C CYS A 465 4.22 14.96 4.72
N HIS A 466 5.39 15.53 4.95
CA HIS A 466 5.74 16.09 6.27
C HIS A 466 4.78 17.23 6.67
N GLU A 467 4.41 18.11 5.74
CA GLU A 467 3.46 19.19 6.02
C GLU A 467 2.10 18.64 6.51
N SER A 468 1.64 17.50 5.99
CA SER A 468 0.39 16.88 6.48
C SER A 468 0.48 16.44 7.96
N TYR A 469 1.68 16.11 8.44
CA TYR A 469 1.95 15.82 9.85
C TYR A 469 2.12 17.11 10.67
N ALA A 470 2.92 18.04 10.17
CA ALA A 470 3.21 19.29 10.87
C ALA A 470 1.96 20.16 11.11
N ARG A 471 0.97 20.08 10.21
CA ARG A 471 -0.28 20.84 10.29
C ARG A 471 -1.36 20.20 11.17
N SER A 472 -1.13 18.99 11.69
CA SER A 472 -2.02 18.34 12.66
C SER A 472 -1.66 18.71 14.10
N ASP A 473 -2.63 18.61 15.01
CA ASP A 473 -2.41 18.85 16.44
C ASP A 473 -1.56 17.77 17.08
N THR A 474 -1.72 16.53 16.62
CA THR A 474 -0.98 15.35 17.12
C THR A 474 0.40 15.20 16.53
N LYS A 475 0.73 15.90 15.45
CA LYS A 475 1.95 15.70 14.64
C LYS A 475 2.02 14.31 13.99
N LEU A 476 0.84 13.71 13.73
CA LEU A 476 0.63 12.49 12.93
C LEU A 476 -0.21 12.85 11.71
N GLY A 477 0.04 12.19 10.57
CA GLY A 477 -0.65 12.51 9.32
C GLY A 477 -2.01 11.85 9.20
N PRO A 478 -2.98 12.50 8.55
CA PRO A 478 -4.28 11.91 8.26
C PRO A 478 -4.20 10.83 7.17
N GLU A 479 -5.25 10.02 7.03
CA GLU A 479 -5.36 9.00 5.97
C GLU A 479 -5.36 9.59 4.56
N ALA A 480 -5.96 10.79 4.40
CA ALA A 480 -5.87 11.55 3.16
C ALA A 480 -5.89 13.05 3.45
N PHE A 481 -5.25 13.80 2.57
CA PHE A 481 -5.16 15.26 2.67
C PHE A 481 -5.30 15.91 1.29
N TRP A 482 -5.79 17.14 1.27
CA TRP A 482 -6.26 17.84 0.08
C TRP A 482 -5.47 19.12 -0.17
N PHE A 483 -5.52 19.59 -1.43
CA PHE A 483 -4.88 20.81 -1.90
C PHE A 483 -5.89 21.77 -2.51
N ASN A 484 -7.01 21.95 -1.84
CA ASN A 484 -8.08 22.87 -2.25
C ASN A 484 -7.79 24.27 -1.72
N SER A 485 -8.37 25.29 -2.38
CA SER A 485 -8.17 26.69 -2.02
C SER A 485 -8.47 26.96 -0.54
N GLY A 486 -7.49 27.50 0.18
CA GLY A 486 -7.59 27.95 1.56
C GLY A 486 -7.14 26.97 2.65
N LYS A 487 -6.94 25.68 2.34
CA LYS A 487 -6.33 24.70 3.24
C LYS A 487 -5.55 23.68 2.41
N GLU A 488 -4.27 23.52 2.70
CA GLU A 488 -3.39 22.61 1.97
C GLU A 488 -2.77 21.58 2.91
N ALA A 489 -2.56 20.38 2.40
CA ALA A 489 -2.01 19.24 3.12
C ALA A 489 -2.76 18.92 4.42
N VAL A 490 -4.08 19.08 4.45
CA VAL A 490 -4.96 18.72 5.58
C VAL A 490 -6.16 17.90 5.11
N ALA A 491 -6.68 17.05 5.99
CA ALA A 491 -7.92 16.34 5.71
C ALA A 491 -9.10 17.32 5.66
N THR A 492 -10.00 17.12 4.72
CA THR A 492 -11.22 17.94 4.57
C THR A 492 -12.45 17.21 5.10
N HIS A 493 -12.35 15.92 5.30
CA HIS A 493 -13.42 15.07 5.83
C HIS A 493 -12.97 14.36 7.09
N LEU A 494 -13.84 14.30 8.10
CA LEU A 494 -13.56 13.58 9.37
C LEU A 494 -13.25 12.10 9.13
N SER A 495 -13.87 11.49 8.12
CA SER A 495 -13.60 10.10 7.73
C SER A 495 -12.20 9.84 7.17
N GLU A 496 -11.41 10.89 6.93
CA GLU A 496 -10.02 10.82 6.44
C GLU A 496 -9.02 11.31 7.50
N SER A 497 -9.49 11.76 8.68
CA SER A 497 -8.65 12.38 9.71
C SER A 497 -7.96 11.39 10.63
N TYR A 498 -8.17 10.09 10.47
CA TYR A 498 -7.59 9.05 11.31
C TYR A 498 -6.14 8.71 10.92
N TYR A 499 -5.41 8.14 11.88
CA TYR A 499 -4.07 7.60 11.67
C TYR A 499 -3.98 6.19 12.31
N ILE A 500 -3.62 5.18 11.53
CA ILE A 500 -3.59 3.78 11.96
C ILE A 500 -2.17 3.20 12.06
N LEU A 501 -1.23 3.97 12.55
CA LEU A 501 0.17 3.57 12.74
C LEU A 501 0.96 3.32 11.44
N ARG A 502 0.59 3.98 10.34
CA ARG A 502 1.14 3.80 8.99
C ARG A 502 2.60 4.22 8.86
N PRO A 503 3.42 3.51 8.04
CA PRO A 503 4.85 3.71 7.87
C PRO A 503 5.27 4.65 6.74
N GLU A 504 4.48 4.91 5.71
CA GLU A 504 4.90 5.39 4.38
C GLU A 504 5.69 6.72 4.42
N VAL A 505 5.32 7.61 5.33
CA VAL A 505 6.00 8.90 5.52
C VAL A 505 7.36 8.69 6.18
N VAL A 506 7.43 7.91 7.25
CA VAL A 506 8.69 7.63 7.95
C VAL A 506 9.64 6.76 7.12
N GLU A 507 9.10 5.92 6.24
CA GLU A 507 9.90 5.20 5.25
C GLU A 507 10.55 6.16 4.25
N SER A 508 9.81 7.14 3.74
CA SER A 508 10.38 8.18 2.87
C SER A 508 11.46 8.99 3.59
N TYR A 509 11.28 9.33 4.88
CA TYR A 509 12.32 9.97 5.68
C TYR A 509 13.57 9.08 5.78
N MET A 510 13.40 7.79 6.06
CA MET A 510 14.50 6.83 6.15
C MET A 510 15.30 6.76 4.84
N TYR A 511 14.63 6.63 3.69
CA TYR A 511 15.32 6.56 2.40
C TYR A 511 16.08 7.83 2.09
N LEU A 512 15.47 8.99 2.25
CA LEU A 512 16.12 10.29 2.01
C LEU A 512 17.27 10.56 2.98
N TRP A 513 17.10 10.25 4.28
CA TRP A 513 18.19 10.31 5.24
C TRP A 513 19.40 9.46 4.82
N ARG A 514 19.13 8.24 4.39
CA ARG A 514 20.19 7.29 3.99
C ARG A 514 20.91 7.72 2.71
N GLN A 515 20.27 8.44 1.82
CA GLN A 515 20.85 8.91 0.57
C GLN A 515 21.55 10.25 0.69
N THR A 516 20.93 11.19 1.38
CA THR A 516 21.38 12.60 1.41
C THR A 516 22.22 12.93 2.63
N HIS A 517 22.03 12.19 3.74
CA HIS A 517 22.57 12.49 5.07
C HIS A 517 22.10 13.86 5.61
N ASP A 518 21.01 14.40 5.07
CA ASP A 518 20.43 15.63 5.58
C ASP A 518 19.72 15.34 6.92
N PRO A 519 20.17 15.97 8.02
CA PRO A 519 19.66 15.69 9.37
C PRO A 519 18.18 16.00 9.54
N ILE A 520 17.57 16.80 8.66
CA ILE A 520 16.16 17.17 8.72
C ILE A 520 15.26 15.94 8.75
N TYR A 521 15.58 14.90 7.96
CA TYR A 521 14.76 13.67 7.90
C TYR A 521 14.84 12.86 9.20
N ARG A 522 15.94 12.92 9.92
CA ARG A 522 16.06 12.33 11.27
C ARG A 522 15.23 13.10 12.28
N GLU A 523 15.24 14.42 12.20
CA GLU A 523 14.48 15.28 13.09
C GLU A 523 12.99 15.03 12.90
N TRP A 524 12.51 15.01 11.66
CA TRP A 524 11.12 14.65 11.34
C TRP A 524 10.74 13.25 11.81
N GLY A 525 11.63 12.26 11.61
CA GLY A 525 11.41 10.90 12.14
C GLY A 525 11.31 10.88 13.67
N TRP A 526 12.12 11.70 14.36
CA TRP A 526 12.08 11.81 15.82
C TRP A 526 10.80 12.50 16.33
N GLU A 527 10.29 13.50 15.60
CA GLU A 527 9.01 14.12 15.90
C GLU A 527 7.87 13.08 15.86
N VAL A 528 7.89 12.20 14.87
CA VAL A 528 6.91 11.11 14.79
C VAL A 528 7.04 10.13 15.96
N VAL A 529 8.26 9.78 16.39
CA VAL A 529 8.47 8.95 17.59
C VAL A 529 7.81 9.57 18.81
N MET A 530 8.01 10.87 19.03
CA MET A 530 7.43 11.59 20.16
C MET A 530 5.90 11.70 20.07
N ALA A 531 5.38 11.86 18.85
CA ALA A 531 3.93 11.90 18.60
C ALA A 531 3.28 10.53 18.86
N LEU A 532 3.90 9.44 18.42
CA LEU A 532 3.44 8.07 18.68
C LEU A 532 3.43 7.75 20.19
N GLU A 533 4.49 8.14 20.90
CA GLU A 533 4.55 7.97 22.37
C GLU A 533 3.44 8.74 23.09
N LYS A 534 3.18 9.96 22.66
CA LYS A 534 2.22 10.84 23.32
C LYS A 534 0.77 10.45 23.01
N HIS A 535 0.46 10.10 21.76
CA HIS A 535 -0.91 9.99 21.28
C HIS A 535 -1.37 8.56 20.95
N CYS A 536 -0.43 7.64 20.70
CA CYS A 536 -0.75 6.27 20.30
C CYS A 536 -0.44 5.22 21.37
N ARG A 537 0.46 5.53 22.32
CA ARG A 537 0.80 4.60 23.41
C ARG A 537 -0.38 4.42 24.34
N THR A 538 -0.70 3.18 24.67
CA THR A 538 -1.74 2.79 25.61
C THR A 538 -1.13 2.01 26.78
N GLU A 539 -1.95 1.55 27.69
CA GLU A 539 -1.51 0.68 28.80
C GLU A 539 -0.97 -0.68 28.32
N ALA A 540 -1.43 -1.15 27.14
CA ALA A 540 -1.11 -2.49 26.62
C ALA A 540 -0.75 -2.46 25.13
N GLY A 541 0.28 -1.69 24.75
CA GLY A 541 0.75 -1.55 23.37
C GLY A 541 0.40 -0.20 22.77
N PHE A 542 0.31 -0.15 21.43
CA PHE A 542 0.02 1.06 20.66
C PHE A 542 -1.29 0.91 19.90
N SER A 543 -2.01 2.00 19.75
CA SER A 543 -3.26 2.07 19.01
C SER A 543 -3.24 3.21 18.02
N GLY A 544 -3.84 3.01 16.85
CA GLY A 544 -4.20 4.12 15.98
C GLY A 544 -5.14 5.10 16.68
N ILE A 545 -5.31 6.27 16.08
CA ILE A 545 -6.16 7.36 16.56
C ILE A 545 -7.20 7.75 15.51
N GLN A 546 -8.38 8.19 15.96
CA GLN A 546 -9.52 8.46 15.08
C GLN A 546 -9.48 9.85 14.44
N ASP A 547 -8.76 10.81 15.03
CA ASP A 547 -8.67 12.18 14.53
C ASP A 547 -7.34 12.82 14.91
N VAL A 548 -6.49 13.09 13.92
CA VAL A 548 -5.17 13.73 14.11
C VAL A 548 -5.27 15.22 14.47
N TYR A 549 -6.40 15.86 14.25
CA TYR A 549 -6.64 17.27 14.57
C TYR A 549 -7.22 17.49 15.97
N ASN A 550 -7.39 16.40 16.74
CA ASN A 550 -7.77 16.47 18.13
C ASN A 550 -6.54 16.22 19.01
N SER A 551 -6.17 17.16 19.86
CA SER A 551 -5.02 17.06 20.78
C SER A 551 -5.14 15.91 21.81
N THR A 552 -6.36 15.40 22.03
CA THR A 552 -6.67 14.24 22.87
C THR A 552 -7.54 13.24 22.10
N PRO A 553 -6.99 12.58 21.07
CA PRO A 553 -7.77 11.76 20.15
C PRO A 553 -8.26 10.46 20.80
N ASN A 554 -9.41 9.99 20.35
CA ASN A 554 -9.85 8.63 20.65
C ASN A 554 -9.00 7.60 19.90
N HIS A 555 -8.72 6.48 20.53
CA HIS A 555 -8.03 5.35 19.91
C HIS A 555 -9.00 4.49 19.09
N ASP A 556 -8.46 3.80 18.07
CA ASP A 556 -9.19 2.84 17.22
C ASP A 556 -9.16 1.40 17.78
N ASN A 557 -8.43 1.19 18.89
CA ASN A 557 -8.25 -0.10 19.55
C ASN A 557 -7.60 -1.18 18.66
N LYS A 558 -6.60 -0.79 17.86
CA LYS A 558 -5.87 -1.74 17.03
C LYS A 558 -4.38 -1.42 16.95
N GLN A 559 -3.54 -2.39 17.31
CA GLN A 559 -2.12 -2.39 17.02
C GLN A 559 -1.90 -3.19 15.74
N GLN A 560 -1.74 -2.49 14.63
CA GLN A 560 -1.54 -3.09 13.32
C GLN A 560 -0.23 -3.88 13.30
N SER A 561 -0.18 -5.04 12.60
CA SER A 561 1.04 -5.85 12.51
C SER A 561 2.19 -5.09 11.85
N PHE A 562 1.89 -4.25 10.86
CA PHE A 562 2.89 -3.43 10.17
C PHE A 562 3.49 -2.32 11.06
N PHE A 563 2.91 -1.98 12.20
CA PHE A 563 3.54 -1.07 13.14
C PHE A 563 4.90 -1.59 13.62
N LEU A 564 4.94 -2.88 14.01
CA LEU A 564 6.17 -3.54 14.42
C LEU A 564 7.08 -3.83 13.22
N ALA A 565 6.48 -4.21 12.13
CA ALA A 565 7.17 -4.70 10.95
C ALA A 565 7.76 -3.61 10.05
N GLU A 566 7.16 -2.43 10.03
CA GLU A 566 7.49 -1.36 9.09
C GLU A 566 7.72 -0.03 9.81
N THR A 567 6.75 0.48 10.56
CA THR A 567 6.83 1.80 11.18
C THR A 567 8.02 1.92 12.14
N LEU A 568 8.13 1.00 13.11
CA LEU A 568 9.24 1.01 14.05
C LEU A 568 10.58 0.68 13.37
N LYS A 569 10.57 -0.17 12.33
CA LYS A 569 11.74 -0.49 11.52
C LYS A 569 12.25 0.74 10.75
N ALA A 570 11.36 1.49 10.11
CA ALA A 570 11.71 2.72 9.41
C ALA A 570 12.23 3.80 10.36
N LEU A 571 11.58 3.97 11.52
CA LEU A 571 12.01 4.93 12.55
C LEU A 571 13.40 4.63 13.08
N ILE A 572 13.72 3.36 13.39
CA ILE A 572 15.09 3.04 13.80
C ILE A 572 16.09 3.27 12.66
N GLY A 573 15.67 3.04 11.41
CA GLY A 573 16.45 3.34 10.22
C GLY A 573 16.79 4.83 10.06
N CYS A 574 15.88 5.72 10.46
CA CYS A 574 16.11 7.16 10.48
C CYS A 574 17.17 7.60 11.50
N VAL A 575 17.25 6.95 12.66
CA VAL A 575 18.20 7.35 13.72
C VAL A 575 19.55 6.67 13.62
N LEU A 576 19.71 5.66 12.76
CA LEU A 576 21.01 5.04 12.54
C LEU A 576 21.92 5.95 11.73
N LEU A 577 23.16 6.12 12.21
CA LEU A 577 24.15 6.90 11.51
C LEU A 577 24.53 6.24 10.17
N PRO A 578 24.67 7.01 9.08
CA PRO A 578 25.24 6.51 7.84
C PRO A 578 26.68 6.04 8.10
N ARG A 579 27.05 4.90 7.54
CA ARG A 579 28.46 4.48 7.60
C ARG A 579 29.26 5.28 6.57
N PRO A 580 30.48 5.74 6.91
CA PRO A 580 31.36 6.35 5.93
C PRO A 580 31.65 5.38 4.77
N ALA A 581 31.78 5.92 3.57
CA ALA A 581 31.86 5.22 2.28
C ALA A 581 33.07 4.29 2.08
N ARG A 582 33.79 3.90 3.11
CA ARG A 582 34.93 2.96 3.01
C ARG A 582 34.57 1.62 3.66
N GLY A 583 34.22 0.68 2.80
CA GLY A 583 34.29 -0.75 3.06
C GLY A 583 33.12 -1.32 3.87
N THR A 584 32.25 -2.04 3.19
CA THR A 584 31.45 -3.15 3.68
C THR A 584 30.50 -2.88 4.86
N GLY A 585 29.60 -1.94 4.70
CA GLY A 585 28.52 -1.76 5.66
C GLY A 585 27.18 -1.65 4.96
N ILE A 586 26.54 -2.77 4.74
CA ILE A 586 25.18 -2.82 4.23
C ILE A 586 24.26 -2.37 5.35
N SER A 587 23.68 -1.24 5.15
CA SER A 587 22.54 -0.78 5.88
C SER A 587 21.32 -1.53 5.40
N ILE A 588 20.99 -2.64 6.03
CA ILE A 588 19.82 -3.44 5.74
C ILE A 588 18.68 -2.91 6.59
N PHE A 589 18.13 -1.81 6.16
CA PHE A 589 16.80 -1.40 6.50
C PHE A 589 15.98 -1.43 5.22
N CYS A 590 15.75 -2.64 4.75
CA CYS A 590 14.72 -2.89 3.82
C CYS A 590 13.56 -3.46 4.61
N SER A 591 12.39 -2.92 4.43
CA SER A 591 11.19 -3.67 4.60
C SER A 591 11.30 -4.86 3.66
N LEU A 592 11.50 -6.07 4.20
CA LEU A 592 11.44 -7.31 3.44
C LEU A 592 10.00 -7.79 3.27
N LYS A 593 9.05 -7.01 3.70
CA LYS A 593 7.68 -7.08 3.18
C LYS A 593 7.59 -6.55 1.77
N THR A 594 8.59 -5.79 1.40
CA THR A 594 8.92 -5.40 0.07
C THR A 594 10.40 -5.67 -0.10
N THR A 595 10.78 -6.93 -0.19
CA THR A 595 12.07 -7.56 -0.37
C THR A 595 13.26 -6.62 -0.53
N CYS A 596 14.24 -6.80 0.34
CA CYS A 596 15.53 -6.12 0.30
C CYS A 596 16.19 -6.17 -1.06
N SER A 597 16.39 -5.01 -1.63
CA SER A 597 17.60 -4.80 -2.40
C SER A 597 18.76 -4.56 -1.43
N PRO A 598 19.85 -5.34 -1.47
CA PRO A 598 21.05 -4.96 -0.74
C PRO A 598 21.56 -3.65 -1.32
N TRP A 599 21.47 -2.57 -0.57
CA TRP A 599 22.09 -1.32 -0.90
C TRP A 599 23.60 -1.53 -1.02
N LYS A 600 24.07 -1.69 -2.24
CA LYS A 600 25.48 -1.51 -2.54
C LYS A 600 25.79 -0.02 -2.46
N THR A 601 26.25 0.44 -1.31
CA THR A 601 27.07 1.63 -1.30
C THR A 601 28.36 1.28 -2.02
N GLY A 602 28.51 1.78 -3.25
CA GLY A 602 29.76 1.73 -4.03
C GLY A 602 30.13 0.33 -4.53
N CYS A 603 29.52 -0.14 -5.58
CA CYS A 603 30.17 -1.05 -6.51
C CYS A 603 31.11 -0.20 -7.39
N SER A 604 32.34 0.03 -6.92
CA SER A 604 33.43 0.27 -7.85
C SER A 604 33.59 -1.00 -8.67
N THR A 605 33.22 -0.96 -9.94
CA THR A 605 33.68 -1.93 -10.93
C THR A 605 35.17 -2.11 -10.78
N PRO A 606 35.71 -3.33 -10.71
CA PRO A 606 37.14 -3.52 -10.86
C PRO A 606 37.51 -2.98 -12.26
N ARG A 607 38.33 -1.95 -12.32
CA ARG A 607 38.99 -1.59 -13.55
C ARG A 607 39.78 -2.83 -14.04
N PRO A 608 39.67 -3.20 -15.29
CA PRO A 608 40.55 -4.24 -15.82
C PRO A 608 41.99 -3.75 -15.68
N THR A 609 42.78 -4.47 -14.92
CA THR A 609 44.22 -4.31 -14.86
C THR A 609 44.76 -4.53 -16.28
N ARG A 610 45.22 -3.47 -16.92
CA ARG A 610 46.10 -3.59 -18.10
C ARG A 610 47.36 -4.31 -17.62
N SER A 611 47.54 -5.54 -18.07
CA SER A 611 48.83 -6.21 -18.07
C SER A 611 49.77 -5.41 -18.95
N GLN A 612 50.87 -4.96 -18.36
CA GLN A 612 52.09 -4.69 -19.10
C GLN A 612 52.71 -6.01 -19.54
#